data_8330c2ac5f6b7ca2fe0a67e9edbf8992
#
_entry.id   8330c2ac5f6b7ca2fe0a67e9edbf8992
#
_cell.length_a   1.000
_cell.length_b   1.000
_cell.length_c   1.000
_cell.angle_alpha   90.00
_cell.angle_beta   90.00
_cell.angle_gamma   90.00
#
_symmetry.space_group_name_H-M   'P 1'
#
loop_
_entity.id
_entity.type
_entity.pdbx_description
1 polymer ?
#
loop_
_entity_poly.entity_id
_entity_poly.type
_entity_poly.pdbx_seq_one_letter_code
_entity_poly.pdbx_strand_id
1 'polypeptide(L)'
;MTTYTSVFGNETIPPSGFAYRAVALTADVTLGWPENTTGADTVAPIMNVTATGGTWTITLPAANEVSVGRDFIVRNVGATSFYVKDNAGGAVATVAAGESRYFYITSNATAAGTWSIFTYGTGTSSADASALA
;
A
#
# COMPACT_ATOMS: atom_id res chain seq x y z
N MET A 1 -11.90 20.20 12.85
CA MET A 1 -11.20 18.91 12.66
C MET A 1 -10.08 18.80 13.68
N THR A 2 -9.97 17.65 14.31
CA THR A 2 -8.87 17.37 15.24
C THR A 2 -7.64 16.92 14.45
N THR A 3 -6.48 17.36 14.86
CA THR A 3 -5.21 16.95 14.25
C THR A 3 -4.27 16.40 15.32
N TYR A 4 -3.27 15.65 14.88
CA TYR A 4 -2.22 15.14 15.76
C TYR A 4 -0.91 15.83 15.42
N THR A 5 -0.12 16.14 16.43
CA THR A 5 1.21 16.73 16.25
C THR A 5 2.27 15.66 16.52
N SER A 6 3.22 15.52 15.62
CA SER A 6 4.33 14.60 15.80
C SER A 6 5.17 15.01 17.01
N VAL A 7 5.55 14.02 17.82
CA VAL A 7 6.41 14.23 18.98
C VAL A 7 7.80 14.71 18.57
N PHE A 8 8.28 14.28 17.41
CA PHE A 8 9.65 14.50 16.99
C PHE A 8 9.84 15.60 15.96
N GLY A 9 8.79 16.01 15.26
CA GLY A 9 8.93 16.92 14.14
C GLY A 9 8.01 18.13 14.17
N ASN A 10 7.20 18.29 15.20
CA ASN A 10 6.15 19.32 15.24
C ASN A 10 5.24 19.27 14.00
N GLU A 11 5.17 18.12 13.39
CA GLU A 11 4.36 17.92 12.20
C GLU A 11 2.92 17.67 12.60
N THR A 12 2.00 18.27 11.87
CA THR A 12 0.57 18.09 12.14
C THR A 12 0.00 17.11 11.10
N ILE A 13 -0.60 16.03 11.58
CA ILE A 13 -1.18 15.00 10.74
C ILE A 13 -2.70 15.05 10.85
N PRO A 14 -3.43 15.29 9.74
CA PRO A 14 -4.89 15.23 9.78
C PRO A 14 -5.37 13.81 10.09
N PRO A 15 -6.30 13.63 11.02
CA PRO A 15 -6.80 12.30 11.35
C PRO A 15 -7.40 11.55 10.14
N SER A 16 -8.05 12.28 9.24
CA SER A 16 -8.68 11.69 8.06
C SER A 16 -7.69 11.11 7.04
N GLY A 17 -6.42 11.52 7.08
CA GLY A 17 -5.40 11.03 6.17
C GLY A 17 -4.45 10.00 6.77
N PHE A 18 -4.66 9.63 8.03
CA PHE A 18 -3.70 8.79 8.75
C PHE A 18 -3.93 7.29 8.54
N ALA A 19 -5.17 6.83 8.64
CA ALA A 19 -5.48 5.40 8.68
C ALA A 19 -6.01 4.84 7.36
N TYR A 20 -6.49 5.68 6.49
CA TYR A 20 -7.11 5.27 5.24
C TYR A 20 -6.82 6.27 4.13
N ARG A 21 -6.61 5.75 2.93
CA ARG A 21 -6.42 6.59 1.76
C ARG A 21 -7.06 5.94 0.55
N ALA A 22 -7.84 6.74 -0.18
CA ALA A 22 -8.31 6.35 -1.51
C ALA A 22 -7.29 6.87 -2.53
N VAL A 23 -6.78 5.97 -3.37
CA VAL A 23 -5.74 6.29 -4.35
C VAL A 23 -6.32 6.19 -5.73
N ALA A 24 -6.39 7.30 -6.45
CA ALA A 24 -6.73 7.32 -7.86
C ALA A 24 -5.43 7.20 -8.66
N LEU A 25 -5.20 6.01 -9.21
CA LEU A 25 -3.95 5.68 -9.88
C LEU A 25 -4.10 5.95 -11.37
N THR A 26 -3.61 7.10 -11.82
CA THR A 26 -3.68 7.52 -13.21
C THR A 26 -2.30 7.62 -13.86
N ALA A 27 -1.26 7.29 -13.13
CA ALA A 27 0.14 7.26 -13.56
C ALA A 27 0.91 6.41 -12.56
N ASP A 28 2.16 6.10 -12.89
CA ASP A 28 3.06 5.43 -11.94
C ASP A 28 3.31 6.35 -10.75
N VAL A 29 3.31 5.80 -9.55
CA VAL A 29 3.58 6.55 -8.33
C VAL A 29 4.61 5.84 -7.48
N THR A 30 5.37 6.62 -6.70
CA THR A 30 6.25 6.11 -5.66
C THR A 30 5.70 6.57 -4.32
N LEU A 31 5.43 5.62 -3.43
CA LEU A 31 4.91 5.94 -2.10
C LEU A 31 6.04 6.33 -1.16
N GLY A 32 5.70 7.12 -0.15
CA GLY A 32 6.61 7.50 0.92
C GLY A 32 5.99 7.21 2.28
N TRP A 33 6.83 7.08 3.29
CA TRP A 33 6.37 6.85 4.67
C TRP A 33 5.88 8.16 5.29
N PRO A 34 4.83 8.10 6.13
CA PRO A 34 4.35 9.32 6.79
C PRO A 34 5.38 9.94 7.73
N GLU A 35 6.37 9.19 8.16
CA GLU A 35 7.44 9.70 9.02
C GLU A 35 8.34 10.72 8.32
N ASN A 36 8.42 10.66 6.98
CA ASN A 36 9.31 11.55 6.23
C ASN A 36 8.69 12.10 4.95
N THR A 37 7.42 11.86 4.71
CA THR A 37 6.73 12.28 3.49
C THR A 37 5.35 12.81 3.85
N THR A 38 4.93 13.85 3.14
CA THR A 38 3.58 14.39 3.26
C THR A 38 2.91 14.40 1.89
N GLY A 39 1.58 14.48 1.87
CA GLY A 39 0.82 14.62 0.64
C GLY A 39 0.17 13.33 0.18
N ALA A 40 -0.18 13.31 -1.11
CA ALA A 40 -1.05 12.28 -1.67
C ALA A 40 -0.38 10.91 -1.83
N ASP A 41 0.95 10.89 -1.87
CA ASP A 41 1.70 9.64 -2.09
C ASP A 41 2.21 9.03 -0.78
N THR A 42 1.61 9.41 0.34
CA THR A 42 1.97 8.88 1.66
C THR A 42 1.22 7.58 1.91
N VAL A 43 1.93 6.58 2.40
CA VAL A 43 1.34 5.29 2.78
C VAL A 43 0.35 5.47 3.92
N ALA A 44 -0.80 4.84 3.79
CA ALA A 44 -1.75 4.65 4.89
C ALA A 44 -1.91 3.17 5.16
N PRO A 45 -2.26 2.77 6.38
CA PRO A 45 -2.46 1.34 6.70
C PRO A 45 -3.47 0.64 5.81
N ILE A 46 -4.47 1.34 5.33
CA ILE A 46 -5.45 0.81 4.39
C ILE A 46 -5.52 1.74 3.18
N MET A 47 -5.25 1.20 2.00
CA MET A 47 -5.31 1.96 0.75
C MET A 47 -6.22 1.26 -0.23
N ASN A 48 -7.28 1.94 -0.63
CA ASN A 48 -8.16 1.50 -1.70
C ASN A 48 -7.72 2.15 -3.00
N VAL A 49 -7.30 1.34 -3.96
CA VAL A 49 -6.70 1.82 -5.20
C VAL A 49 -7.63 1.57 -6.37
N THR A 50 -7.84 2.59 -7.18
CA THR A 50 -8.55 2.50 -8.45
C THR A 50 -7.61 2.95 -9.56
N ALA A 51 -7.19 2.01 -10.41
CA ALA A 51 -6.33 2.31 -11.55
C ALA A 51 -7.20 2.57 -12.78
N THR A 52 -6.93 3.66 -13.49
CA THR A 52 -7.67 4.02 -14.69
C THR A 52 -6.71 4.53 -15.76
N GLY A 53 -7.05 4.29 -17.01
CA GLY A 53 -6.31 4.82 -18.16
C GLY A 53 -5.11 3.99 -18.57
N GLY A 54 -4.78 2.92 -17.87
CA GLY A 54 -3.64 2.07 -18.21
C GLY A 54 -3.30 1.12 -17.08
N THR A 55 -2.22 0.37 -17.25
CA THR A 55 -1.68 -0.50 -16.21
C THR A 55 -0.50 0.22 -15.56
N TRP A 56 -0.71 0.67 -14.34
CA TRP A 56 0.25 1.52 -13.64
C TRP A 56 1.04 0.73 -12.61
N THR A 57 2.10 1.32 -12.12
CA THR A 57 2.98 0.72 -11.10
C THR A 57 2.96 1.58 -9.85
N ILE A 58 2.78 0.93 -8.70
CA ILE A 58 3.03 1.52 -7.40
C ILE A 58 4.41 1.05 -6.94
N THR A 59 5.32 1.97 -6.69
CA THR A 59 6.62 1.66 -6.10
C THR A 59 6.52 1.82 -4.59
N LEU A 60 6.88 0.78 -3.87
CA LEU A 60 6.85 0.77 -2.42
C LEU A 60 7.89 1.73 -1.84
N PRO A 61 7.63 2.29 -0.67
CA PRO A 61 8.61 3.18 -0.02
C PRO A 61 9.82 2.38 0.46
N ALA A 62 10.91 3.10 0.74
CA ALA A 62 12.16 2.48 1.15
C ALA A 62 12.00 1.71 2.45
N ALA A 63 12.28 0.42 2.43
CA ALA A 63 12.11 -0.44 3.60
C ALA A 63 13.07 -0.10 4.74
N ASN A 64 14.25 0.45 4.40
CA ASN A 64 15.28 0.77 5.39
C ASN A 64 15.03 2.07 6.17
N GLU A 65 13.88 2.70 5.93
CA GLU A 65 13.48 3.92 6.67
C GLU A 65 12.52 3.61 7.82
N VAL A 66 12.08 2.37 7.96
CA VAL A 66 11.11 1.96 8.98
C VAL A 66 11.51 0.63 9.59
N SER A 67 10.78 0.24 10.63
CA SER A 67 11.03 -1.02 11.33
C SER A 67 10.57 -2.23 10.53
N VAL A 68 11.22 -3.36 10.73
CA VAL A 68 10.72 -4.67 10.31
C VAL A 68 9.33 -4.86 10.92
N GLY A 69 8.42 -5.43 10.14
CA GLY A 69 7.03 -5.61 10.55
C GLY A 69 6.11 -4.47 10.16
N ARG A 70 6.64 -3.36 9.63
CA ARG A 70 5.80 -2.28 9.10
C ARG A 70 4.91 -2.85 8.00
N ASP A 71 3.62 -2.52 8.05
CA ASP A 71 2.62 -3.17 7.22
C ASP A 71 1.57 -2.21 6.70
N PHE A 72 0.86 -2.66 5.68
CA PHE A 72 -0.33 -2.00 5.15
C PHE A 72 -1.08 -2.94 4.22
N ILE A 73 -2.32 -2.59 3.94
CA ILE A 73 -3.19 -3.32 3.01
C ILE A 73 -3.42 -2.45 1.77
N VAL A 74 -3.23 -3.04 0.60
CA VAL A 74 -3.56 -2.43 -0.68
C VAL A 74 -4.70 -3.23 -1.29
N ARG A 75 -5.83 -2.55 -1.54
CA ARG A 75 -7.01 -3.17 -2.13
C ARG A 75 -7.26 -2.58 -3.51
N ASN A 76 -7.43 -3.44 -4.49
CA ASN A 76 -7.83 -3.01 -5.82
C ASN A 76 -9.35 -2.99 -5.88
N VAL A 77 -9.92 -1.81 -5.73
CA VAL A 77 -11.38 -1.63 -5.79
C VAL A 77 -11.86 -1.20 -7.17
N GLY A 78 -10.94 -1.11 -8.13
CA GLY A 78 -11.26 -0.81 -9.52
C GLY A 78 -11.36 -2.06 -10.38
N ALA A 79 -11.42 -1.86 -11.69
CA ALA A 79 -11.59 -2.93 -12.67
C ALA A 79 -10.29 -3.30 -13.40
N THR A 80 -9.19 -2.60 -13.14
CA THR A 80 -7.92 -2.78 -13.84
C THR A 80 -6.83 -3.20 -12.86
N SER A 81 -6.02 -4.18 -13.25
CA SER A 81 -4.85 -4.59 -12.47
C SER A 81 -3.80 -3.49 -12.40
N PHE A 82 -2.98 -3.52 -11.37
CA PHE A 82 -1.79 -2.67 -11.28
C PHE A 82 -0.64 -3.48 -10.70
N TYR A 83 0.59 -3.00 -10.95
CA TYR A 83 1.80 -3.64 -10.45
C TYR A 83 2.28 -2.96 -9.18
N VAL A 84 2.92 -3.75 -8.32
CA VAL A 84 3.62 -3.25 -7.13
C VAL A 84 5.07 -3.68 -7.24
N LYS A 85 5.98 -2.72 -7.11
CA LYS A 85 7.42 -2.96 -7.16
C LYS A 85 8.06 -2.44 -5.89
N ASP A 86 9.21 -3.01 -5.52
CA ASP A 86 9.97 -2.50 -4.39
C ASP A 86 10.68 -1.19 -4.75
N ASN A 87 11.36 -0.60 -3.79
CA ASN A 87 11.99 0.71 -3.96
C ASN A 87 13.14 0.69 -4.97
N ALA A 88 13.68 -0.48 -5.29
CA ALA A 88 14.72 -0.65 -6.31
C ALA A 88 14.15 -1.04 -7.69
N GLY A 89 12.83 -1.17 -7.82
CA GLY A 89 12.18 -1.52 -9.07
C GLY A 89 11.96 -3.01 -9.27
N GLY A 90 12.23 -3.84 -8.27
CA GLY A 90 11.98 -5.27 -8.35
C GLY A 90 10.49 -5.59 -8.22
N ALA A 91 10.01 -6.55 -9.01
CA ALA A 91 8.60 -6.94 -8.98
C ALA A 91 8.24 -7.59 -7.66
N VAL A 92 7.17 -7.13 -7.02
CA VAL A 92 6.67 -7.65 -5.75
C VAL A 92 5.34 -8.34 -5.96
N ALA A 93 4.40 -7.71 -6.65
CA ALA A 93 3.07 -8.26 -6.85
C ALA A 93 2.37 -7.63 -8.04
N THR A 94 1.38 -8.34 -8.56
CA THR A 94 0.36 -7.79 -9.46
C THR A 94 -0.96 -7.92 -8.72
N VAL A 95 -1.64 -6.80 -8.53
CA VAL A 95 -2.91 -6.76 -7.80
C VAL A 95 -4.04 -6.72 -8.80
N ALA A 96 -4.73 -7.84 -8.95
CA ALA A 96 -5.85 -7.93 -9.88
C ALA A 96 -7.09 -7.25 -9.33
N ALA A 97 -8.03 -6.94 -10.21
CA ALA A 97 -9.29 -6.33 -9.81
C ALA A 97 -9.99 -7.18 -8.76
N GLY A 98 -10.43 -6.56 -7.68
CA GLY A 98 -11.12 -7.23 -6.58
C GLY A 98 -10.20 -7.88 -5.56
N GLU A 99 -8.90 -7.93 -5.80
CA GLU A 99 -7.93 -8.48 -4.84
C GLU A 99 -7.54 -7.46 -3.77
N SER A 100 -7.20 -8.00 -2.61
CA SER A 100 -6.56 -7.23 -1.55
C SER A 100 -5.27 -7.93 -1.18
N ARG A 101 -4.21 -7.15 -1.02
CA ARG A 101 -2.89 -7.66 -0.66
C ARG A 101 -2.43 -7.01 0.63
N TYR A 102 -1.98 -7.83 1.56
CA TYR A 102 -1.38 -7.37 2.81
C TYR A 102 0.13 -7.47 2.66
N PHE A 103 0.82 -6.37 2.87
CA PHE A 103 2.27 -6.27 2.74
C PHE A 103 2.89 -6.01 4.10
N TYR A 104 3.97 -6.72 4.42
CA TYR A 104 4.78 -6.36 5.58
C TYR A 104 6.26 -6.65 5.31
N ILE A 105 7.11 -5.89 5.98
CA ILE A 105 8.56 -5.96 5.80
C ILE A 105 9.13 -7.04 6.69
N THR A 106 9.91 -7.94 6.11
CA THR A 106 10.62 -8.98 6.86
C THR A 106 12.11 -8.70 6.96
N SER A 107 12.65 -7.85 6.09
CA SER A 107 14.02 -7.38 6.18
C SER A 107 14.09 -5.93 5.71
N ASN A 108 14.73 -5.07 6.49
CA ASN A 108 14.95 -3.67 6.18
C ASN A 108 16.43 -3.33 6.00
N ALA A 109 17.23 -4.30 5.58
CA ALA A 109 18.65 -4.11 5.38
C ALA A 109 18.99 -3.19 4.21
N THR A 110 18.09 -3.12 3.23
CA THR A 110 18.26 -2.28 2.03
C THR A 110 16.99 -1.47 1.78
N ALA A 111 17.08 -0.49 0.89
CA ALA A 111 15.92 0.29 0.49
C ALA A 111 14.84 -0.58 -0.15
N ALA A 112 15.22 -1.54 -0.98
CA ALA A 112 14.28 -2.50 -1.55
C ALA A 112 13.61 -3.35 -0.47
N GLY A 113 14.41 -3.84 0.47
CA GLY A 113 13.95 -4.68 1.55
C GLY A 113 13.43 -6.04 1.07
N THR A 114 12.93 -6.80 2.02
CA THR A 114 12.20 -8.05 1.72
C THR A 114 10.79 -7.88 2.25
N TRP A 115 9.82 -8.11 1.40
CA TRP A 115 8.41 -7.96 1.69
C TRP A 115 7.71 -9.32 1.66
N SER A 116 6.87 -9.56 2.65
CA SER A 116 5.97 -10.71 2.65
C SER A 116 4.58 -10.24 2.30
N ILE A 117 3.84 -11.07 1.58
CA ILE A 117 2.56 -10.68 1.01
C ILE A 117 1.53 -11.77 1.24
N PHE A 118 0.38 -11.39 1.79
CA PHE A 118 -0.80 -12.25 1.81
C PHE A 118 -1.82 -11.72 0.80
N THR A 119 -2.48 -12.63 0.12
CA THR A 119 -3.50 -12.29 -0.87
C THR A 119 -4.87 -12.60 -0.32
N TYR A 120 -5.75 -11.60 -0.34
CA TYR A 120 -7.17 -11.76 -0.08
C TYR A 120 -7.91 -11.37 -1.35
N GLY A 121 -8.65 -12.27 -1.91
CA GLY A 121 -9.37 -12.01 -3.15
C GLY A 121 -10.67 -12.75 -3.17
N THR A 122 -11.39 -12.61 -4.27
CA THR A 122 -12.68 -13.29 -4.45
C THR A 122 -12.54 -14.80 -4.41
N GLY A 123 -11.38 -15.34 -4.74
CA GLY A 123 -11.13 -16.77 -4.72
C GLY A 123 -10.66 -17.33 -3.39
N THR A 124 -10.41 -16.47 -2.39
CA THR A 124 -9.77 -16.91 -1.14
C THR A 124 -10.61 -16.68 0.11
N SER A 125 -11.77 -16.04 -0.01
CA SER A 125 -12.60 -15.75 1.15
C SER A 125 -14.02 -16.21 0.91
N SER A 126 -14.93 -15.30 0.64
CA SER A 126 -16.34 -15.64 0.46
C SER A 126 -16.59 -16.59 -0.69
N ALA A 127 -15.74 -16.59 -1.71
CA ALA A 127 -15.88 -17.53 -2.81
C ALA A 127 -15.61 -18.97 -2.36
N ASP A 128 -14.71 -19.15 -1.40
CA ASP A 128 -14.45 -20.47 -0.85
C ASP A 128 -15.66 -21.01 -0.12
N ALA A 129 -16.35 -20.19 0.62
CA ALA A 129 -17.59 -20.60 1.27
C ALA A 129 -18.65 -21.01 0.24
N SER A 130 -18.75 -20.29 -0.87
CA SER A 130 -19.66 -20.65 -1.95
C SER A 130 -19.26 -21.93 -2.64
N ALA A 131 -17.96 -22.13 -2.85
CA ALA A 131 -17.46 -23.33 -3.53
C ALA A 131 -17.65 -24.57 -2.69
N LEU A 132 -17.67 -24.43 -1.39
CA LEU A 132 -17.87 -25.55 -0.47
C LEU A 132 -19.36 -25.89 -0.26
N ALA A 133 -20.24 -25.01 -0.64
CA ALA A 133 -21.67 -25.20 -0.43
C ALA A 133 -22.30 -26.20 -1.40
#